data_4b02c1886f8e7c8ad0445a94f1091693
#
_entry.id   4b02c1886f8e7c8ad0445a94f1091693
#
_cell.length_a   1.000
_cell.length_b   1.000
_cell.length_c   1.000
_cell.angle_alpha   90.00
_cell.angle_beta   90.00
_cell.angle_gamma   90.00
#
_symmetry.space_group_name_H-M   'P 1'
#
loop_
_entity.id
_entity.type
_entity.pdbx_description
1 polymer ?
#
loop_
_entity_poly.entity_id
_entity_poly.type
_entity_poly.pdbx_seq_one_letter_code
_entity_poly.pdbx_strand_id
1 'polypeptide(L)'
;MKHAIVNGQEISGEAVQFELDRLVRFYMSHGMSMEEVKQNLTKLEEKALDQAIGAKLLLDRAMEIELPVSAADVDAEVERVKTQIGGEENYKKALEAQGISEESFRKELEKGARVNMLVNQACAHIADPTDDEVAAFYEAHKAEYVEEPKVLCQHILVKGADDKALDKIKDIRERIVSGKADFAEEAKKNSDCPSGAEGGSLGWFGRGMMVPEFDKVAFEMKKGEISGVVTTQFGYHIIYKADEKGGGQLTLVDVHDQIKDLMRHENRGRAMDAFVAELREKAKIEYRECCGKHEHDDGHECHCGCHHG
;
A
#
# COMPACT_ATOMS: atom_id res chain seq x y z
N MET A 1 -26.85 -2.79 -7.02
CA MET A 1 -25.82 -3.84 -6.74
C MET A 1 -26.28 -5.17 -7.33
N LYS A 2 -25.43 -5.91 -8.04
CA LYS A 2 -25.76 -7.28 -8.50
C LYS A 2 -25.62 -8.25 -7.33
N HIS A 3 -26.48 -9.25 -7.25
CA HIS A 3 -26.39 -10.34 -6.29
C HIS A 3 -26.00 -11.62 -7.02
N ALA A 4 -25.36 -12.55 -6.33
CA ALA A 4 -25.03 -13.86 -6.88
C ALA A 4 -25.49 -14.99 -5.96
N ILE A 5 -25.92 -16.09 -6.57
CA ILE A 5 -26.26 -17.34 -5.91
C ILE A 5 -25.25 -18.37 -6.40
N VAL A 6 -24.52 -18.98 -5.51
CA VAL A 6 -23.52 -20.02 -5.78
C VAL A 6 -24.02 -21.34 -5.19
N ASN A 7 -24.21 -22.34 -6.04
CA ASN A 7 -24.71 -23.67 -5.63
C ASN A 7 -26.01 -23.61 -4.80
N GLY A 8 -26.88 -22.66 -5.10
CA GLY A 8 -28.15 -22.47 -4.38
C GLY A 8 -28.07 -21.66 -3.10
N GLN A 9 -26.90 -21.14 -2.75
CA GLN A 9 -26.67 -20.26 -1.58
C GLN A 9 -26.35 -18.84 -2.06
N GLU A 10 -27.05 -17.87 -1.51
CA GLU A 10 -26.82 -16.47 -1.84
C GLU A 10 -25.54 -15.95 -1.18
N ILE A 11 -24.76 -15.16 -1.94
CA ILE A 11 -23.63 -14.42 -1.40
C ILE A 11 -24.17 -13.27 -0.57
N SER A 12 -23.82 -13.24 0.72
CA SER A 12 -24.30 -12.18 1.62
C SER A 12 -23.76 -10.81 1.23
N GLY A 13 -24.57 -9.76 1.45
CA GLY A 13 -24.11 -8.39 1.26
C GLY A 13 -22.88 -8.05 2.10
N GLU A 14 -22.78 -8.61 3.31
CA GLU A 14 -21.62 -8.45 4.18
C GLU A 14 -20.33 -9.03 3.56
N ALA A 15 -20.41 -10.18 2.90
CA ALA A 15 -19.26 -10.78 2.22
C ALA A 15 -18.79 -9.89 1.06
N VAL A 16 -19.71 -9.33 0.29
CA VAL A 16 -19.39 -8.40 -0.80
C VAL A 16 -18.79 -7.10 -0.25
N GLN A 17 -19.38 -6.56 0.83
CA GLN A 17 -18.87 -5.36 1.47
C GLN A 17 -17.46 -5.55 2.03
N PHE A 18 -17.18 -6.68 2.65
CA PHE A 18 -15.85 -7.04 3.14
C PHE A 18 -14.79 -7.00 2.02
N GLU A 19 -15.11 -7.59 0.86
CA GLU A 19 -14.21 -7.58 -0.29
C GLU A 19 -14.08 -6.18 -0.90
N LEU A 20 -15.16 -5.41 -0.93
CA LEU A 20 -15.12 -4.02 -1.38
C LEU A 20 -14.22 -3.16 -0.49
N ASP A 21 -14.35 -3.27 0.81
CA ASP A 21 -13.50 -2.54 1.76
C ASP A 21 -12.03 -2.93 1.62
N ARG A 22 -11.76 -4.21 1.35
CA ARG A 22 -10.41 -4.72 1.09
C ARG A 22 -9.83 -4.12 -0.19
N LEU A 23 -10.60 -4.08 -1.27
CA LEU A 23 -10.20 -3.46 -2.54
C LEU A 23 -9.96 -1.96 -2.39
N VAL A 24 -10.86 -1.25 -1.72
CA VAL A 24 -10.72 0.19 -1.47
C VAL A 24 -9.44 0.48 -0.70
N ARG A 25 -9.17 -0.24 0.40
CA ARG A 25 -7.93 -0.08 1.16
C ARG A 25 -6.69 -0.36 0.31
N PHE A 26 -6.73 -1.41 -0.51
CA PHE A 26 -5.64 -1.75 -1.42
C PHE A 26 -5.35 -0.61 -2.41
N TYR A 27 -6.35 -0.12 -3.12
CA TYR A 27 -6.14 0.94 -4.11
C TYR A 27 -5.73 2.27 -3.48
N MET A 28 -6.29 2.62 -2.32
CA MET A 28 -5.87 3.81 -1.58
C MET A 28 -4.41 3.74 -1.11
N SER A 29 -3.95 2.58 -0.64
CA SER A 29 -2.54 2.39 -0.26
C SER A 29 -1.58 2.44 -1.46
N HIS A 30 -2.10 2.27 -2.69
CA HIS A 30 -1.36 2.41 -3.94
C HIS A 30 -1.57 3.76 -4.64
N GLY A 31 -2.05 4.77 -3.90
CA GLY A 31 -2.11 6.15 -4.35
C GLY A 31 -3.42 6.59 -5.00
N MET A 32 -4.45 5.73 -5.05
CA MET A 32 -5.77 6.13 -5.52
C MET A 32 -6.45 7.05 -4.49
N SER A 33 -6.94 8.20 -4.92
CA SER A 33 -7.69 9.13 -4.08
C SER A 33 -9.12 8.65 -3.81
N MET A 34 -9.75 9.15 -2.74
CA MET A 34 -11.18 8.86 -2.45
C MET A 34 -12.12 9.29 -3.58
N GLU A 35 -11.77 10.32 -4.33
CA GLU A 35 -12.59 10.77 -5.46
C GLU A 35 -12.52 9.76 -6.62
N GLU A 36 -11.34 9.26 -6.93
CA GLU A 36 -11.16 8.20 -7.94
C GLU A 36 -11.84 6.89 -7.51
N VAL A 37 -11.82 6.55 -6.21
CA VAL A 37 -12.56 5.40 -5.67
C VAL A 37 -14.06 5.57 -5.93
N LYS A 38 -14.64 6.74 -5.67
CA LYS A 38 -16.06 7.01 -5.93
C LYS A 38 -16.41 6.92 -7.42
N GLN A 39 -15.56 7.45 -8.30
CA GLN A 39 -15.76 7.38 -9.76
C GLN A 39 -15.71 5.93 -10.28
N ASN A 40 -14.96 5.05 -9.61
CA ASN A 40 -14.82 3.65 -10.00
C ASN A 40 -15.66 2.68 -9.14
N LEU A 41 -16.53 3.20 -8.26
CA LEU A 41 -17.25 2.39 -7.26
C LEU A 41 -17.99 1.20 -7.87
N THR A 42 -18.72 1.41 -8.97
CA THR A 42 -19.47 0.32 -9.65
C THR A 42 -18.53 -0.81 -10.11
N LYS A 43 -17.36 -0.48 -10.64
CA LYS A 43 -16.36 -1.49 -11.06
C LYS A 43 -15.75 -2.21 -9.86
N LEU A 44 -15.53 -1.48 -8.76
CA LEU A 44 -15.03 -2.07 -7.52
C LEU A 44 -16.07 -2.99 -6.89
N GLU A 45 -17.36 -2.63 -6.92
CA GLU A 45 -18.47 -3.50 -6.47
C GLU A 45 -18.57 -4.79 -7.32
N GLU A 46 -18.47 -4.69 -8.64
CA GLU A 46 -18.45 -5.86 -9.51
C GLU A 46 -17.26 -6.78 -9.20
N LYS A 47 -16.08 -6.20 -9.00
CA LYS A 47 -14.87 -6.94 -8.63
C LYS A 47 -14.98 -7.55 -7.22
N ALA A 48 -15.58 -6.83 -6.28
CA ALA A 48 -15.83 -7.32 -4.92
C ALA A 48 -16.79 -8.53 -4.94
N LEU A 49 -17.88 -8.45 -5.70
CA LEU A 49 -18.80 -9.57 -5.88
C LEU A 49 -18.09 -10.79 -6.49
N ASP A 50 -17.25 -10.56 -7.50
CA ASP A 50 -16.47 -11.63 -8.13
C ASP A 50 -15.50 -12.29 -7.15
N GLN A 51 -14.82 -11.51 -6.31
CA GLN A 51 -13.95 -12.02 -5.24
C GLN A 51 -14.75 -12.78 -4.17
N ALA A 52 -15.91 -12.28 -3.77
CA ALA A 52 -16.78 -12.95 -2.80
C ALA A 52 -17.27 -14.33 -3.33
N ILE A 53 -17.58 -14.40 -4.63
CA ILE A 53 -17.91 -15.68 -5.28
C ILE A 53 -16.70 -16.64 -5.21
N GLY A 54 -15.50 -16.16 -5.54
CA GLY A 54 -14.27 -16.97 -5.45
C GLY A 54 -14.01 -17.48 -4.03
N ALA A 55 -14.14 -16.60 -3.04
CA ALA A 55 -13.98 -16.96 -1.61
C ALA A 55 -15.02 -18.02 -1.17
N LYS A 56 -16.27 -17.88 -1.61
CA LYS A 56 -17.32 -18.87 -1.33
C LYS A 56 -17.00 -20.23 -1.94
N LEU A 57 -16.54 -20.28 -3.18
CA LEU A 57 -16.16 -21.52 -3.84
C LEU A 57 -15.00 -22.22 -3.16
N LEU A 58 -13.99 -21.47 -2.73
CA LEU A 58 -12.87 -22.00 -1.96
C LEU A 58 -13.32 -22.55 -0.62
N LEU A 59 -14.21 -21.84 0.09
CA LEU A 59 -14.77 -22.30 1.37
C LEU A 59 -15.58 -23.59 1.17
N ASP A 60 -16.48 -23.62 0.20
CA ASP A 60 -17.31 -24.80 -0.07
C ASP A 60 -16.44 -26.02 -0.39
N ARG A 61 -15.41 -25.83 -1.22
CA ARG A 61 -14.47 -26.89 -1.55
C ARG A 61 -13.66 -27.38 -0.36
N ALA A 62 -13.18 -26.45 0.49
CA ALA A 62 -12.43 -26.77 1.70
C ALA A 62 -13.28 -27.56 2.71
N MET A 63 -14.57 -27.24 2.78
CA MET A 63 -15.51 -27.97 3.65
C MET A 63 -15.90 -29.33 3.08
N GLU A 64 -16.04 -29.45 1.76
CA GLU A 64 -16.38 -30.69 1.07
C GLU A 64 -15.28 -31.78 1.23
N ILE A 65 -14.00 -31.39 1.13
CA ILE A 65 -12.87 -32.33 1.22
C ILE A 65 -12.43 -32.61 2.66
N GLU A 66 -13.05 -31.97 3.66
CA GLU A 66 -12.83 -32.20 5.10
C GLU A 66 -11.34 -32.24 5.48
N LEU A 67 -10.53 -31.27 5.00
CA LEU A 67 -9.12 -31.19 5.34
C LEU A 67 -8.94 -31.16 6.86
N PRO A 68 -8.04 -32.00 7.43
CA PRO A 68 -7.89 -32.12 8.87
C PRO A 68 -7.21 -30.86 9.43
N VAL A 69 -7.93 -30.10 10.25
CA VAL A 69 -7.37 -29.00 11.06
C VAL A 69 -7.32 -29.51 12.50
N SER A 70 -6.15 -29.46 13.11
CA SER A 70 -6.01 -29.87 14.50
C SER A 70 -6.51 -28.79 15.46
N ALA A 71 -7.00 -29.21 16.64
CA ALA A 71 -7.37 -28.26 17.68
C ALA A 71 -6.16 -27.36 18.09
N ALA A 72 -4.94 -27.91 18.02
CA ALA A 72 -3.72 -27.15 18.31
C ALA A 72 -3.45 -26.03 17.28
N ASP A 73 -3.79 -26.23 16.00
CA ASP A 73 -3.65 -25.19 14.98
C ASP A 73 -4.64 -24.04 15.24
N VAL A 74 -5.88 -24.38 15.65
CA VAL A 74 -6.88 -23.38 16.03
C VAL A 74 -6.46 -22.63 17.31
N ASP A 75 -5.92 -23.33 18.29
CA ASP A 75 -5.40 -22.72 19.53
C ASP A 75 -4.27 -21.74 19.23
N ALA A 76 -3.32 -22.13 18.37
CA ALA A 76 -2.22 -21.27 17.96
C ALA A 76 -2.72 -19.99 17.26
N GLU A 77 -3.75 -20.12 16.41
CA GLU A 77 -4.33 -18.97 15.74
C GLU A 77 -5.08 -18.04 16.71
N VAL A 78 -5.82 -18.57 17.68
CA VAL A 78 -6.44 -17.79 18.75
C VAL A 78 -5.37 -17.00 19.53
N GLU A 79 -4.27 -17.64 19.91
CA GLU A 79 -3.16 -16.97 20.63
C GLU A 79 -2.48 -15.90 19.77
N ARG A 80 -2.37 -16.13 18.45
CA ARG A 80 -1.87 -15.12 17.51
C ARG A 80 -2.79 -13.89 17.47
N VAL A 81 -4.10 -14.10 17.39
CA VAL A 81 -5.08 -13.00 17.40
C VAL A 81 -5.01 -12.26 18.74
N LYS A 82 -4.97 -12.95 19.87
CA LYS A 82 -4.83 -12.32 21.21
C LYS A 82 -3.60 -11.42 21.27
N THR A 83 -2.46 -11.92 20.76
CA THR A 83 -1.21 -11.15 20.73
C THR A 83 -1.34 -9.88 19.88
N GLN A 84 -1.95 -9.98 18.70
CA GLN A 84 -2.13 -8.85 17.78
C GLN A 84 -3.00 -7.72 18.34
N ILE A 85 -4.03 -8.08 19.11
CA ILE A 85 -4.95 -7.08 19.69
C ILE A 85 -4.58 -6.64 21.10
N GLY A 86 -3.42 -7.09 21.61
CA GLY A 86 -2.88 -6.64 22.89
C GLY A 86 -3.35 -7.43 24.10
N GLY A 87 -3.67 -8.71 23.91
CA GLY A 87 -3.88 -9.67 25.00
C GLY A 87 -5.31 -10.12 25.24
N GLU A 88 -5.46 -11.01 26.23
CA GLU A 88 -6.69 -11.72 26.58
C GLU A 88 -7.88 -10.79 26.88
N GLU A 89 -7.66 -9.68 27.59
CA GLU A 89 -8.75 -8.75 27.95
C GLU A 89 -9.33 -8.06 26.71
N ASN A 90 -8.47 -7.63 25.79
CA ASN A 90 -8.91 -7.00 24.55
C ASN A 90 -9.62 -8.01 23.64
N TYR A 91 -9.16 -9.27 23.66
CA TYR A 91 -9.81 -10.35 22.93
C TYR A 91 -11.25 -10.57 23.40
N LYS A 92 -11.47 -10.68 24.72
CA LYS A 92 -12.83 -10.83 25.27
C LYS A 92 -13.72 -9.63 24.94
N LYS A 93 -13.22 -8.41 25.11
CA LYS A 93 -13.96 -7.20 24.76
C LYS A 93 -14.33 -7.15 23.28
N ALA A 94 -13.43 -7.59 22.40
CA ALA A 94 -13.70 -7.63 20.97
C ALA A 94 -14.80 -8.63 20.60
N LEU A 95 -14.79 -9.83 21.21
CA LEU A 95 -15.86 -10.82 21.01
C LEU A 95 -17.20 -10.32 21.55
N GLU A 96 -17.23 -9.72 22.75
CA GLU A 96 -18.42 -9.13 23.35
C GLU A 96 -18.99 -7.99 22.48
N ALA A 97 -18.14 -7.10 22.00
CA ALA A 97 -18.54 -5.99 21.13
C ALA A 97 -19.16 -6.45 19.81
N GLN A 98 -18.73 -7.61 19.29
CA GLN A 98 -19.27 -8.22 18.08
C GLN A 98 -20.43 -9.18 18.35
N GLY A 99 -20.74 -9.46 19.61
CA GLY A 99 -21.79 -10.43 19.99
C GLY A 99 -21.47 -11.88 19.60
N ILE A 100 -20.17 -12.24 19.48
CA ILE A 100 -19.70 -13.53 19.01
C ILE A 100 -19.17 -14.34 20.19
N SER A 101 -19.59 -15.60 20.31
CA SER A 101 -19.02 -16.51 21.30
C SER A 101 -17.63 -16.98 20.87
N GLU A 102 -16.79 -17.33 21.87
CA GLU A 102 -15.46 -17.89 21.58
C GLU A 102 -15.56 -19.18 20.75
N GLU A 103 -16.56 -20.02 21.01
CA GLU A 103 -16.80 -21.24 20.24
C GLU A 103 -17.11 -20.92 18.76
N SER A 104 -17.95 -19.92 18.51
CA SER A 104 -18.27 -19.48 17.14
C SER A 104 -17.07 -18.91 16.45
N PHE A 105 -16.27 -18.11 17.14
CA PHE A 105 -15.02 -17.55 16.62
C PHE A 105 -14.01 -18.64 16.25
N ARG A 106 -13.84 -19.64 17.12
CA ARG A 106 -12.96 -20.80 16.86
C ARG A 106 -13.42 -21.59 15.63
N LYS A 107 -14.72 -21.78 15.44
CA LYS A 107 -15.28 -22.43 14.23
C LYS A 107 -14.96 -21.63 12.96
N GLU A 108 -15.00 -20.31 13.01
CA GLU A 108 -14.61 -19.48 11.87
C GLU A 108 -13.09 -19.56 11.58
N LEU A 109 -12.26 -19.59 12.63
CA LEU A 109 -10.83 -19.83 12.46
C LEU A 109 -10.53 -21.21 11.86
N GLU A 110 -11.25 -22.25 12.28
CA GLU A 110 -11.11 -23.58 11.69
C GLU A 110 -11.45 -23.59 10.20
N LYS A 111 -12.56 -22.93 9.81
CA LYS A 111 -12.92 -22.78 8.37
C LYS A 111 -11.81 -22.06 7.60
N GLY A 112 -11.29 -20.94 8.13
CA GLY A 112 -10.18 -20.21 7.55
C GLY A 112 -8.92 -21.06 7.40
N ALA A 113 -8.58 -21.86 8.41
CA ALA A 113 -7.46 -22.78 8.36
C ALA A 113 -7.64 -23.87 7.27
N ARG A 114 -8.84 -24.44 7.12
CA ARG A 114 -9.15 -25.39 6.04
C ARG A 114 -8.96 -24.76 4.65
N VAL A 115 -9.44 -23.53 4.46
CA VAL A 115 -9.24 -22.79 3.20
C VAL A 115 -7.74 -22.57 2.95
N ASN A 116 -6.97 -22.15 3.96
CA ASN A 116 -5.52 -21.99 3.82
C ASN A 116 -4.81 -23.30 3.47
N MET A 117 -5.21 -24.42 4.04
CA MET A 117 -4.68 -25.74 3.68
C MET A 117 -5.01 -26.09 2.24
N LEU A 118 -6.25 -25.86 1.79
CA LEU A 118 -6.66 -26.06 0.41
C LEU A 118 -5.83 -25.23 -0.56
N VAL A 119 -5.63 -23.94 -0.26
CA VAL A 119 -4.79 -23.02 -1.05
C VAL A 119 -3.35 -23.53 -1.12
N ASN A 120 -2.78 -23.95 0.02
CA ASN A 120 -1.43 -24.49 0.05
C ASN A 120 -1.32 -25.80 -0.76
N GLN A 121 -2.31 -26.66 -0.69
CA GLN A 121 -2.35 -27.88 -1.50
C GLN A 121 -2.47 -27.58 -2.99
N ALA A 122 -3.33 -26.65 -3.38
CA ALA A 122 -3.47 -26.21 -4.76
C ALA A 122 -2.18 -25.60 -5.33
N CYS A 123 -1.40 -24.94 -4.48
CA CYS A 123 -0.11 -24.32 -4.86
C CYS A 123 1.12 -25.23 -4.63
N ALA A 124 0.96 -26.44 -4.09
CA ALA A 124 2.09 -27.30 -3.69
C ALA A 124 2.96 -27.78 -4.89
N HIS A 125 2.40 -27.77 -6.07
CA HIS A 125 3.09 -28.19 -7.31
C HIS A 125 3.89 -27.06 -7.97
N ILE A 126 3.79 -25.84 -7.46
CA ILE A 126 4.48 -24.67 -8.04
C ILE A 126 5.92 -24.69 -7.55
N ALA A 127 6.85 -24.88 -8.49
CA ALA A 127 8.25 -24.78 -8.20
C ALA A 127 8.66 -23.34 -7.87
N ASP A 128 9.63 -23.19 -7.00
CA ASP A 128 10.27 -21.89 -6.79
C ASP A 128 10.95 -21.42 -8.09
N PRO A 129 10.93 -20.11 -8.36
CA PRO A 129 11.66 -19.57 -9.50
C PRO A 129 13.15 -19.94 -9.42
N THR A 130 13.68 -20.40 -10.55
CA THR A 130 15.11 -20.69 -10.70
C THR A 130 15.91 -19.39 -10.80
N ASP A 131 17.21 -19.45 -10.52
CA ASP A 131 18.09 -18.28 -10.62
C ASP A 131 18.21 -17.77 -12.08
N ASP A 132 18.08 -18.67 -13.08
CA ASP A 132 18.04 -18.28 -14.49
C ASP A 132 16.76 -17.50 -14.84
N GLU A 133 15.61 -17.89 -14.29
CA GLU A 133 14.34 -17.17 -14.47
C GLU A 133 14.39 -15.80 -13.79
N VAL A 134 14.99 -15.71 -12.59
CA VAL A 134 15.19 -14.45 -11.86
C VAL A 134 16.11 -13.52 -12.66
N ALA A 135 17.20 -14.06 -13.25
CA ALA A 135 18.10 -13.28 -14.08
C ALA A 135 17.41 -12.77 -15.36
N ALA A 136 16.62 -13.61 -16.01
CA ALA A 136 15.86 -13.23 -17.20
C ALA A 136 14.81 -12.13 -16.87
N PHE A 137 14.12 -12.24 -15.73
CA PHE A 137 13.19 -11.24 -15.26
C PHE A 137 13.90 -9.91 -14.99
N TYR A 138 15.02 -9.93 -14.29
CA TYR A 138 15.84 -8.74 -14.04
C TYR A 138 16.24 -8.03 -15.33
N GLU A 139 16.79 -8.75 -16.32
CA GLU A 139 17.21 -8.14 -17.59
C GLU A 139 16.03 -7.53 -18.37
N ALA A 140 14.83 -8.16 -18.30
CA ALA A 140 13.61 -7.63 -18.93
C ALA A 140 13.08 -6.34 -18.25
N HIS A 141 13.30 -6.20 -16.94
CA HIS A 141 12.78 -5.10 -16.13
C HIS A 141 13.89 -4.20 -15.57
N LYS A 142 15.08 -4.29 -16.09
CA LYS A 142 16.27 -3.62 -15.57
C LYS A 142 16.12 -2.13 -15.34
N ALA A 143 15.36 -1.45 -16.20
CA ALA A 143 15.11 -0.02 -16.09
C ALA A 143 14.29 0.36 -14.82
N GLU A 144 13.59 -0.59 -14.22
CA GLU A 144 12.78 -0.39 -13.00
C GLU A 144 13.64 -0.53 -11.73
N TYR A 145 14.78 -1.22 -11.82
CA TYR A 145 15.67 -1.48 -10.69
C TYR A 145 16.77 -0.42 -10.60
N VAL A 146 16.37 0.82 -10.33
CA VAL A 146 17.29 1.95 -10.15
C VAL A 146 17.13 2.48 -8.73
N GLU A 147 18.25 2.64 -8.03
CA GLU A 147 18.23 3.29 -6.73
C GLU A 147 17.93 4.79 -6.92
N GLU A 148 16.89 5.28 -6.28
CA GLU A 148 16.58 6.71 -6.34
C GLU A 148 17.70 7.55 -5.71
N PRO A 149 18.14 8.62 -6.38
CA PRO A 149 19.16 9.49 -5.85
C PRO A 149 18.65 10.22 -4.61
N LYS A 150 19.52 10.30 -3.59
CA LYS A 150 19.32 11.10 -2.38
C LYS A 150 20.47 12.06 -2.20
N VAL A 151 20.16 13.24 -1.72
CA VAL A 151 21.15 14.29 -1.43
C VAL A 151 21.12 14.68 0.04
N LEU A 152 22.29 14.99 0.58
CA LEU A 152 22.46 15.56 1.91
C LEU A 152 22.75 17.04 1.73
N CYS A 153 21.82 17.89 2.16
CA CYS A 153 21.97 19.33 1.99
C CYS A 153 21.81 20.11 3.30
N GLN A 154 22.43 21.26 3.31
CA GLN A 154 22.16 22.35 4.26
C GLN A 154 21.58 23.52 3.48
N HIS A 155 20.78 24.36 4.12
CA HIS A 155 20.28 25.58 3.50
C HIS A 155 20.19 26.75 4.45
N ILE A 156 20.21 27.96 3.89
CA ILE A 156 19.90 29.20 4.57
C ILE A 156 18.69 29.81 3.88
N LEU A 157 17.65 30.13 4.62
CA LEU A 157 16.46 30.81 4.14
C LEU A 157 16.45 32.26 4.68
N VAL A 158 16.23 33.21 3.78
CA VAL A 158 15.81 34.57 4.14
C VAL A 158 14.41 34.78 3.62
N LYS A 159 13.46 34.95 4.54
CA LYS A 159 12.06 35.21 4.22
C LYS A 159 11.87 36.58 3.59
N GLY A 160 10.91 36.68 2.69
CA GLY A 160 10.58 37.89 1.97
C GLY A 160 10.84 37.76 0.46
N ALA A 161 10.28 38.69 -0.29
CA ALA A 161 10.42 38.77 -1.75
C ALA A 161 10.89 40.17 -2.20
N ASP A 162 11.37 41.00 -1.24
CA ASP A 162 11.84 42.35 -1.48
C ASP A 162 13.36 42.40 -1.72
N ASP A 163 13.82 43.53 -2.24
CA ASP A 163 15.25 43.75 -2.53
C ASP A 163 16.13 43.63 -1.28
N LYS A 164 15.63 43.97 -0.08
CA LYS A 164 16.38 43.86 1.15
C LYS A 164 16.66 42.41 1.51
N ALA A 165 15.70 41.54 1.38
CA ALA A 165 15.87 40.08 1.59
C ALA A 165 16.85 39.51 0.56
N LEU A 166 16.72 39.95 -0.70
CA LEU A 166 17.61 39.52 -1.79
C LEU A 166 19.04 39.96 -1.55
N ASP A 167 19.27 41.22 -1.13
CA ASP A 167 20.62 41.74 -0.83
C ASP A 167 21.21 41.02 0.38
N LYS A 168 20.41 40.79 1.44
CA LYS A 168 20.86 40.07 2.63
C LYS A 168 21.35 38.65 2.27
N ILE A 169 20.59 37.89 1.45
CA ILE A 169 21.01 36.53 1.10
C ILE A 169 22.23 36.51 0.18
N LYS A 170 22.39 37.50 -0.71
CA LYS A 170 23.58 37.66 -1.55
C LYS A 170 24.82 37.95 -0.70
N ASP A 171 24.73 38.83 0.29
CA ASP A 171 25.82 39.16 1.19
C ASP A 171 26.26 37.94 2.03
N ILE A 172 25.29 37.15 2.52
CA ILE A 172 25.56 35.90 3.21
C ILE A 172 26.34 34.97 2.30
N ARG A 173 25.84 34.77 1.08
CA ARG A 173 26.48 33.91 0.08
C ARG A 173 27.91 34.35 -0.23
N GLU A 174 28.14 35.64 -0.43
CA GLU A 174 29.47 36.16 -0.72
C GLU A 174 30.46 35.88 0.40
N ARG A 175 30.04 36.05 1.66
CA ARG A 175 30.89 35.73 2.83
C ARG A 175 31.27 34.27 2.87
N ILE A 176 30.32 33.39 2.57
CA ILE A 176 30.56 31.93 2.58
C ILE A 176 31.48 31.54 1.41
N VAL A 177 31.17 31.95 0.19
CA VAL A 177 31.94 31.57 -1.01
C VAL A 177 33.37 32.15 -0.97
N SER A 178 33.55 33.34 -0.39
CA SER A 178 34.89 33.92 -0.21
C SER A 178 35.70 33.31 0.94
N GLY A 179 35.14 32.33 1.67
CA GLY A 179 35.80 31.70 2.81
C GLY A 179 35.89 32.56 4.08
N LYS A 180 35.19 33.68 4.11
CA LYS A 180 35.14 34.59 5.28
C LYS A 180 34.21 34.08 6.37
N ALA A 181 33.29 33.17 6.07
CA ALA A 181 32.34 32.61 7.01
C ALA A 181 32.06 31.14 6.72
N ASP A 182 31.75 30.37 7.75
CA ASP A 182 31.30 28.99 7.65
C ASP A 182 29.80 28.95 7.37
N PHE A 183 29.35 28.00 6.55
CA PHE A 183 27.95 27.87 6.14
C PHE A 183 27.00 27.60 7.31
N ALA A 184 27.38 26.68 8.20
CA ALA A 184 26.56 26.32 9.35
C ALA A 184 26.44 27.47 10.36
N GLU A 185 27.51 28.24 10.56
CA GLU A 185 27.50 29.42 11.43
C GLU A 185 26.66 30.57 10.85
N GLU A 186 26.70 30.77 9.52
CA GLU A 186 25.81 31.73 8.85
C GLU A 186 24.35 31.26 8.91
N ALA A 187 24.09 29.98 8.79
CA ALA A 187 22.74 29.41 8.91
C ALA A 187 22.18 29.66 10.33
N LYS A 188 22.95 29.39 11.38
CA LYS A 188 22.55 29.66 12.78
C LYS A 188 22.21 31.12 13.03
N LYS A 189 22.96 32.02 12.43
CA LYS A 189 22.85 33.49 12.68
C LYS A 189 21.75 34.14 11.85
N ASN A 190 21.53 33.67 10.63
CA ASN A 190 20.82 34.45 9.62
C ASN A 190 19.64 33.70 8.97
N SER A 191 19.52 32.38 9.16
CA SER A 191 18.45 31.61 8.56
C SER A 191 17.13 31.80 9.29
N ASP A 192 16.06 32.11 8.54
CA ASP A 192 14.69 32.21 9.03
C ASP A 192 13.98 30.84 9.06
N CYS A 193 14.68 29.76 8.69
CA CYS A 193 14.19 28.39 8.79
C CYS A 193 14.54 27.78 10.16
N PRO A 194 13.67 26.98 10.79
CA PRO A 194 13.98 26.26 12.02
C PRO A 194 15.26 25.41 11.96
N SER A 195 15.58 24.83 10.79
CA SER A 195 16.83 24.10 10.56
C SER A 195 18.10 24.95 10.75
N GLY A 196 17.97 26.28 10.73
CA GLY A 196 19.07 27.18 11.00
C GLY A 196 19.76 26.90 12.33
N ALA A 197 19.02 26.54 13.38
CA ALA A 197 19.55 26.16 14.68
C ALA A 197 20.55 24.99 14.63
N GLU A 198 20.35 24.09 13.66
CA GLU A 198 21.19 22.91 13.38
C GLU A 198 22.13 23.14 12.19
N GLY A 199 22.54 24.39 11.97
CA GLY A 199 23.45 24.77 10.88
C GLY A 199 22.82 24.66 9.48
N GLY A 200 21.49 24.70 9.40
CA GLY A 200 20.72 24.61 8.15
C GLY A 200 20.53 23.19 7.62
N SER A 201 20.85 22.15 8.41
CA SER A 201 20.76 20.74 7.98
C SER A 201 19.34 20.34 7.65
N LEU A 202 19.16 19.69 6.47
CA LEU A 202 17.89 19.10 6.01
C LEU A 202 17.92 17.57 6.09
N GLY A 203 19.06 16.97 6.46
CA GLY A 203 19.24 15.53 6.38
C GLY A 203 19.28 15.02 4.94
N TRP A 204 19.15 13.69 4.77
CA TRP A 204 19.04 13.03 3.49
C TRP A 204 17.60 13.12 2.96
N PHE A 205 17.43 13.58 1.72
CA PHE A 205 16.11 13.58 1.07
C PHE A 205 16.21 13.13 -0.41
N GLY A 206 15.12 12.54 -0.90
CA GLY A 206 14.91 12.14 -2.29
C GLY A 206 14.21 13.25 -3.09
N ARG A 207 14.10 13.04 -4.41
CA ARG A 207 13.37 13.97 -5.29
C ARG A 207 11.90 14.11 -4.89
N GLY A 208 11.36 15.31 -5.07
CA GLY A 208 9.97 15.63 -4.76
C GLY A 208 9.65 15.85 -3.27
N MET A 209 10.62 15.71 -2.37
CA MET A 209 10.43 16.00 -0.95
C MET A 209 10.52 17.50 -0.63
N MET A 210 11.12 18.30 -1.49
CA MET A 210 11.22 19.74 -1.37
C MET A 210 10.40 20.44 -2.45
N VAL A 211 10.23 21.76 -2.33
CA VAL A 211 9.57 22.54 -3.39
C VAL A 211 10.34 22.45 -4.71
N PRO A 212 9.66 22.46 -5.86
CA PRO A 212 10.28 22.15 -7.15
C PRO A 212 11.53 22.94 -7.49
N GLU A 213 11.56 24.24 -7.16
CA GLU A 213 12.68 25.13 -7.46
C GLU A 213 13.91 24.73 -6.63
N PHE A 214 13.72 24.35 -5.37
CA PHE A 214 14.77 23.88 -4.48
C PHE A 214 15.27 22.49 -4.92
N ASP A 215 14.35 21.58 -5.16
CA ASP A 215 14.63 20.19 -5.56
C ASP A 215 15.49 20.16 -6.83
N LYS A 216 15.08 20.91 -7.86
CA LYS A 216 15.83 21.00 -9.11
C LYS A 216 17.29 21.38 -8.87
N VAL A 217 17.53 22.45 -8.11
CA VAL A 217 18.88 22.96 -7.87
C VAL A 217 19.69 21.96 -7.03
N ALA A 218 19.12 21.43 -5.94
CA ALA A 218 19.82 20.51 -5.05
C ALA A 218 20.33 19.24 -5.77
N PHE A 219 19.53 18.70 -6.71
CA PHE A 219 19.92 17.51 -7.47
C PHE A 219 20.82 17.78 -8.68
N GLU A 220 20.86 19.01 -9.21
CA GLU A 220 21.79 19.42 -10.27
C GLU A 220 23.19 19.81 -9.78
N MET A 221 23.31 20.19 -8.48
CA MET A 221 24.57 20.57 -7.86
C MET A 221 25.52 19.39 -7.72
N LYS A 222 26.83 19.68 -7.70
CA LYS A 222 27.87 18.72 -7.34
C LYS A 222 28.07 18.68 -5.82
N LYS A 223 28.56 17.57 -5.31
CA LYS A 223 28.99 17.45 -3.91
C LYS A 223 30.01 18.52 -3.56
N GLY A 224 29.81 19.19 -2.44
CA GLY A 224 30.63 20.31 -1.96
C GLY A 224 30.31 21.67 -2.57
N GLU A 225 29.32 21.76 -3.44
CA GLU A 225 28.93 23.01 -4.10
C GLU A 225 27.97 23.84 -3.25
N ILE A 226 28.08 25.17 -3.39
CA ILE A 226 27.14 26.15 -2.84
C ILE A 226 26.37 26.76 -4.00
N SER A 227 25.03 26.70 -3.95
CA SER A 227 24.16 27.20 -5.02
C SER A 227 24.27 28.71 -5.24
N GLY A 228 23.70 29.19 -6.34
CA GLY A 228 23.21 30.56 -6.46
C GLY A 228 22.07 30.83 -5.49
N VAL A 229 21.49 32.03 -5.56
CA VAL A 229 20.26 32.33 -4.84
C VAL A 229 19.11 31.62 -5.53
N VAL A 230 18.37 30.80 -4.78
CA VAL A 230 17.19 30.06 -5.25
C VAL A 230 15.94 30.74 -4.68
N THR A 231 15.03 31.14 -5.55
CA THR A 231 13.76 31.77 -5.16
C THR A 231 12.67 30.72 -5.06
N THR A 232 11.95 30.72 -3.95
CA THR A 232 10.78 29.85 -3.72
C THR A 232 9.63 30.69 -3.13
N GLN A 233 8.47 30.08 -2.94
CA GLN A 233 7.33 30.70 -2.24
C GLN A 233 7.64 31.11 -0.78
N PHE A 234 8.70 30.58 -0.17
CA PHE A 234 9.10 30.88 1.21
C PHE A 234 10.09 32.04 1.32
N GLY A 235 10.71 32.43 0.21
CA GLY A 235 11.74 33.45 0.17
C GLY A 235 12.97 33.02 -0.65
N TYR A 236 14.12 33.56 -0.29
CA TYR A 236 15.39 33.29 -0.96
C TYR A 236 16.21 32.26 -0.17
N HIS A 237 16.78 31.30 -0.90
CA HIS A 237 17.59 30.23 -0.32
C HIS A 237 19.01 30.24 -0.89
N ILE A 238 19.97 29.79 -0.08
CA ILE A 238 21.27 29.27 -0.51
C ILE A 238 21.34 27.83 -0.05
N ILE A 239 21.80 26.94 -0.92
CA ILE A 239 21.90 25.51 -0.68
C ILE A 239 23.37 25.10 -0.70
N TYR A 240 23.79 24.29 0.25
CA TYR A 240 25.07 23.58 0.22
C TYR A 240 24.80 22.09 0.13
N LYS A 241 25.32 21.46 -0.92
CA LYS A 241 25.22 19.99 -1.10
C LYS A 241 26.40 19.32 -0.42
N ALA A 242 26.18 18.75 0.75
CA ALA A 242 27.22 18.09 1.53
C ALA A 242 27.60 16.73 0.96
N ASP A 243 26.60 15.95 0.50
CA ASP A 243 26.83 14.62 -0.07
C ASP A 243 25.69 14.19 -1.00
N GLU A 244 25.92 13.08 -1.73
CA GLU A 244 24.91 12.43 -2.55
C GLU A 244 25.11 10.92 -2.50
N LYS A 245 24.02 10.17 -2.66
CA LYS A 245 24.03 8.71 -2.75
C LYS A 245 22.87 8.21 -3.60
N GLY A 246 22.98 6.97 -4.08
CA GLY A 246 21.97 6.38 -4.97
C GLY A 246 22.09 6.89 -6.40
N GLY A 247 21.02 6.74 -7.18
CA GLY A 247 20.97 7.12 -8.59
C GLY A 247 21.67 6.12 -9.52
N GLY A 248 22.13 4.99 -8.99
CA GLY A 248 22.77 3.93 -9.74
C GLY A 248 21.80 2.81 -10.14
N GLN A 249 22.19 2.04 -11.17
CA GLN A 249 21.53 0.79 -11.52
C GLN A 249 21.79 -0.22 -10.40
N LEU A 250 20.74 -0.75 -9.79
CA LEU A 250 20.84 -1.87 -8.88
C LEU A 250 21.26 -3.11 -9.69
N THR A 251 22.20 -3.89 -9.17
CA THR A 251 22.63 -5.12 -9.83
C THR A 251 21.67 -6.27 -9.54
N LEU A 252 21.75 -7.34 -10.33
CA LEU A 252 20.98 -8.57 -10.05
C LEU A 252 21.22 -9.07 -8.62
N VAL A 253 22.44 -8.96 -8.11
CA VAL A 253 22.77 -9.41 -6.75
C VAL A 253 22.02 -8.59 -5.69
N ASP A 254 21.85 -7.29 -5.91
CA ASP A 254 21.18 -6.40 -4.97
C ASP A 254 19.68 -6.69 -4.85
N VAL A 255 19.06 -7.21 -5.93
CA VAL A 255 17.59 -7.37 -6.04
C VAL A 255 17.13 -8.82 -6.25
N HIS A 256 18.07 -9.77 -6.28
CA HIS A 256 17.80 -11.19 -6.57
C HIS A 256 16.67 -11.77 -5.71
N ASP A 257 16.78 -11.65 -4.40
CA ASP A 257 15.79 -12.22 -3.48
C ASP A 257 14.45 -11.49 -3.57
N GLN A 258 14.48 -10.17 -3.77
CA GLN A 258 13.27 -9.38 -4.00
C GLN A 258 12.53 -9.85 -5.26
N ILE A 259 13.24 -10.07 -6.37
CA ILE A 259 12.65 -10.57 -7.61
C ILE A 259 12.12 -11.98 -7.42
N LYS A 260 12.90 -12.85 -6.78
CA LYS A 260 12.50 -14.24 -6.51
C LYS A 260 11.21 -14.32 -5.69
N ASP A 261 11.08 -13.48 -4.67
CA ASP A 261 9.87 -13.40 -3.85
C ASP A 261 8.68 -12.82 -4.64
N LEU A 262 8.89 -11.79 -5.47
CA LEU A 262 7.88 -11.25 -6.36
C LEU A 262 7.37 -12.34 -7.32
N MET A 263 8.26 -13.02 -8.03
CA MET A 263 7.90 -14.07 -8.97
C MET A 263 7.19 -15.24 -8.28
N ARG A 264 7.63 -15.63 -7.07
CA ARG A 264 6.97 -16.64 -6.24
C ARG A 264 5.54 -16.25 -5.92
N HIS A 265 5.33 -14.99 -5.54
CA HIS A 265 4.00 -14.46 -5.24
C HIS A 265 3.11 -14.46 -6.48
N GLU A 266 3.60 -14.00 -7.62
CA GLU A 266 2.87 -14.00 -8.89
C GLU A 266 2.51 -15.42 -9.37
N ASN A 267 3.45 -16.37 -9.27
CA ASN A 267 3.22 -17.75 -9.64
C ASN A 267 2.10 -18.37 -8.79
N ARG A 268 2.12 -18.13 -7.47
CA ARG A 268 1.05 -18.57 -6.57
C ARG A 268 -0.29 -17.90 -6.90
N GLY A 269 -0.28 -16.61 -7.21
CA GLY A 269 -1.48 -15.87 -7.64
C GLY A 269 -2.11 -16.49 -8.88
N ARG A 270 -1.30 -16.70 -9.93
CA ARG A 270 -1.78 -17.36 -11.19
C ARG A 270 -2.35 -18.76 -10.97
N ALA A 271 -1.73 -19.55 -10.11
CA ALA A 271 -2.25 -20.88 -9.81
C ALA A 271 -3.56 -20.82 -9.02
N MET A 272 -3.69 -19.86 -8.12
CA MET A 272 -4.96 -19.64 -7.41
C MET A 272 -6.07 -19.19 -8.35
N ASP A 273 -5.78 -18.27 -9.27
CA ASP A 273 -6.75 -17.82 -10.27
C ASP A 273 -7.21 -19.00 -11.15
N ALA A 274 -6.28 -19.84 -11.59
CA ALA A 274 -6.60 -21.04 -12.36
C ALA A 274 -7.45 -22.03 -11.55
N PHE A 275 -7.10 -22.26 -10.28
CA PHE A 275 -7.85 -23.14 -9.40
C PHE A 275 -9.29 -22.63 -9.13
N VAL A 276 -9.43 -21.33 -8.88
CA VAL A 276 -10.76 -20.71 -8.72
C VAL A 276 -11.56 -20.79 -10.02
N ALA A 277 -10.92 -20.63 -11.18
CA ALA A 277 -11.57 -20.79 -12.47
C ALA A 277 -12.13 -22.21 -12.67
N GLU A 278 -11.36 -23.24 -12.32
CA GLU A 278 -11.84 -24.62 -12.34
C GLU A 278 -13.04 -24.86 -11.40
N LEU A 279 -13.02 -24.25 -10.22
CA LEU A 279 -14.15 -24.35 -9.28
C LEU A 279 -15.39 -23.66 -9.84
N ARG A 280 -15.23 -22.53 -10.53
CA ARG A 280 -16.32 -21.79 -11.19
C ARG A 280 -16.97 -22.61 -12.32
N GLU A 281 -16.18 -23.30 -13.13
CA GLU A 281 -16.70 -24.17 -14.20
C GLU A 281 -17.60 -25.31 -13.68
N LYS A 282 -17.32 -25.79 -12.46
CA LYS A 282 -18.06 -26.87 -11.81
C LYS A 282 -19.26 -26.39 -10.99
N ALA A 283 -19.31 -25.10 -10.69
CA ALA A 283 -20.34 -24.51 -9.82
C ALA A 283 -21.51 -23.96 -10.63
N LYS A 284 -22.69 -23.99 -10.01
CA LYS A 284 -23.86 -23.28 -10.55
C LYS A 284 -23.88 -21.88 -9.98
N ILE A 285 -23.58 -20.89 -10.84
CA ILE A 285 -23.56 -19.47 -10.46
C ILE A 285 -24.70 -18.76 -11.19
N GLU A 286 -25.60 -18.15 -10.44
CA GLU A 286 -26.71 -17.36 -10.94
C GLU A 286 -26.54 -15.90 -10.49
N TYR A 287 -26.64 -14.96 -11.43
CA TYR A 287 -26.62 -13.54 -11.13
C TYR A 287 -28.04 -12.99 -11.13
N ARG A 288 -28.36 -12.18 -10.12
CA ARG A 288 -29.62 -11.47 -10.03
C ARG A 288 -29.35 -9.98 -10.01
N GLU A 289 -30.09 -9.23 -10.80
CA GLU A 289 -30.07 -7.77 -10.70
C GLU A 289 -31.03 -7.37 -9.58
N CYS A 290 -30.57 -6.46 -8.70
CA CYS A 290 -31.48 -5.81 -7.76
C CYS A 290 -32.53 -5.04 -8.58
N CYS A 291 -33.79 -5.29 -8.35
CA CYS A 291 -34.87 -4.47 -8.90
C CYS A 291 -34.58 -3.03 -8.51
N GLY A 292 -34.15 -2.20 -9.48
CA GLY A 292 -34.00 -0.77 -9.28
C GLY A 292 -35.27 -0.19 -8.65
N LYS A 293 -35.17 0.90 -7.91
CA LYS A 293 -36.30 1.59 -7.26
C LYS A 293 -37.51 1.62 -8.18
N HIS A 294 -38.41 0.66 -8.03
CA HIS A 294 -39.77 0.83 -8.50
C HIS A 294 -40.47 1.69 -7.43
N GLU A 295 -40.95 2.83 -7.84
CA GLU A 295 -42.01 3.53 -7.07
C GLU A 295 -43.14 2.52 -6.93
N HIS A 296 -43.30 1.99 -5.72
CA HIS A 296 -44.38 1.07 -5.37
C HIS A 296 -45.69 1.84 -5.30
N ASP A 297 -46.47 1.81 -6.37
CA ASP A 297 -47.85 2.29 -6.35
C ASP A 297 -48.86 1.15 -6.10
N ASP A 298 -48.43 -0.12 -6.05
CA ASP A 298 -49.31 -1.25 -5.78
C ASP A 298 -48.65 -2.22 -4.79
N GLY A 299 -49.04 -2.19 -3.54
CA GLY A 299 -48.80 -2.99 -2.34
C GLY A 299 -48.28 -4.42 -2.42
N HIS A 300 -47.36 -4.73 -3.33
CA HIS A 300 -46.69 -6.03 -3.39
C HIS A 300 -45.32 -5.98 -2.70
N GLU A 301 -45.13 -6.79 -1.65
CA GLU A 301 -43.87 -6.99 -0.97
C GLU A 301 -42.82 -7.54 -1.95
N CYS A 302 -41.69 -6.85 -2.05
CA CYS A 302 -40.55 -7.29 -2.84
C CYS A 302 -39.87 -8.49 -2.14
N HIS A 303 -39.92 -9.67 -2.72
CA HIS A 303 -39.28 -10.89 -2.19
C HIS A 303 -37.75 -10.96 -2.45
N CYS A 304 -37.11 -9.83 -2.77
CA CYS A 304 -35.68 -9.82 -3.10
C CYS A 304 -34.73 -9.75 -1.89
N GLY A 305 -35.24 -9.77 -0.67
CA GLY A 305 -34.39 -9.76 0.54
C GLY A 305 -33.58 -8.48 0.77
N CYS A 306 -33.81 -7.43 -0.01
CA CYS A 306 -33.10 -6.14 0.14
C CYS A 306 -33.62 -5.42 1.39
N HIS A 307 -32.95 -5.57 2.52
CA HIS A 307 -33.17 -4.73 3.68
C HIS A 307 -32.60 -3.32 3.41
N HIS A 308 -33.50 -2.35 3.26
CA HIS A 308 -33.14 -0.96 3.28
C HIS A 308 -33.02 -0.50 4.74
N GLY A 309 -31.80 -0.39 5.27
CA GLY A 309 -31.46 0.29 6.51
C GLY A 309 -30.83 1.64 6.20
#